data_33e834daa233d99335aa386e5e7d63a2
#
_entry.id   33e834daa233d99335aa386e5e7d63a2
#
_cell.length_a   1.000
_cell.length_b   1.000
_cell.length_c   1.000
_cell.angle_alpha   90.00
_cell.angle_beta   90.00
_cell.angle_gamma   90.00
#
_symmetry.space_group_name_H-M   'P 1'
#
loop_
_entity.id
_entity.type
_entity.pdbx_description
1 polymer ?
#
loop_
_entity_poly.entity_id
_entity_poly.type
_entity_poly.pdbx_seq_one_letter_code
_entity_poly.pdbx_strand_id
1 'polypeptide(L)'
;MQYFFYFLLLLPLGVVTAEWQQWRGPNASGHASKGDYPKTWNSKLNIEWKSKLPGRGHSSPVTAGRNIWVTTALETPASEKEKMERLKKNDGLPSVTVLSKVSLHALQIDPDSGEVLQNIKVFEKKQPQWVHKLNSYASPTPVLENQRLYLHFGAFGNACIDTQSHEIIWKNNQSDLWVMHENGPGSSPIIWQDLMIFHLDGSDRQSVVALYKDTGKIAWQTKRSGEMRDNPQFQKSYSTPVIAQSMGQPILISCAADWVYGYNPANGMELWKIKYGILGFSNVARPVLGHGMFFISTCFMKGEIHAYRYEGLEVPKLVWKMTKAAPKIPSPTLIGNELYVINDGGILSCMDALSGELHWRERLDGEFSASPIYANGLLYLSDRAGRTTVIRPGKSLQIVSTNELDGSSHMATLAPLGDSFLVRTNEAFYRIKK
;
A
#
# COMPACT_ATOMS: atom_id res chain seq x y z
N MET A 1 -48.45 14.95 -44.76
CA MET A 1 -46.97 14.96 -44.54
C MET A 1 -46.75 15.30 -43.08
N GLN A 2 -46.60 14.29 -42.21
CA GLN A 2 -46.28 14.48 -40.77
C GLN A 2 -44.77 14.39 -40.57
N TYR A 3 -44.16 15.48 -40.10
CA TYR A 3 -42.75 15.51 -39.72
C TYR A 3 -42.56 15.02 -38.30
N PHE A 4 -41.90 13.85 -38.12
CA PHE A 4 -41.45 13.39 -36.80
C PHE A 4 -40.09 14.04 -36.49
N PHE A 5 -40.05 14.90 -35.48
CA PHE A 5 -38.81 15.42 -34.92
C PHE A 5 -38.27 14.40 -33.90
N TYR A 6 -37.15 13.76 -34.22
CA TYR A 6 -36.38 12.99 -33.23
C TYR A 6 -35.55 13.95 -32.38
N PHE A 7 -35.92 14.08 -31.11
CA PHE A 7 -35.08 14.71 -30.12
C PHE A 7 -33.98 13.72 -29.70
N LEU A 8 -32.74 13.95 -30.13
CA LEU A 8 -31.58 13.24 -29.66
C LEU A 8 -31.23 13.80 -28.27
N LEU A 9 -31.56 13.07 -27.20
CA LEU A 9 -31.10 13.34 -25.86
C LEU A 9 -29.59 13.04 -25.78
N LEU A 10 -28.77 14.07 -25.90
CA LEU A 10 -27.37 14.03 -25.56
C LEU A 10 -27.26 13.88 -24.03
N LEU A 11 -27.12 12.65 -23.55
CA LEU A 11 -26.69 12.39 -22.18
C LEU A 11 -25.27 12.99 -22.03
N PRO A 12 -25.01 13.79 -20.98
CA PRO A 12 -23.66 14.29 -20.73
C PRO A 12 -22.73 13.09 -20.56
N LEU A 13 -21.70 12.98 -21.39
CA LEU A 13 -20.57 12.10 -21.15
C LEU A 13 -19.99 12.47 -19.78
N GLY A 14 -20.36 11.71 -18.76
CA GLY A 14 -19.79 11.86 -17.44
C GLY A 14 -18.27 11.72 -17.59
N VAL A 15 -17.54 12.73 -17.15
CA VAL A 15 -16.09 12.67 -16.99
C VAL A 15 -15.82 11.48 -16.06
N VAL A 16 -15.35 10.37 -16.64
CA VAL A 16 -14.87 9.22 -15.84
C VAL A 16 -13.67 9.74 -15.07
N THR A 17 -13.90 10.21 -13.87
CA THR A 17 -12.81 10.52 -12.94
C THR A 17 -12.06 9.22 -12.67
N ALA A 18 -10.79 9.18 -12.99
CA ALA A 18 -9.99 7.99 -12.76
C ALA A 18 -10.03 7.64 -11.27
N GLU A 19 -10.48 6.44 -11.01
CA GLU A 19 -10.68 5.93 -9.69
C GLU A 19 -9.36 5.46 -9.07
N TRP A 20 -9.12 5.79 -7.81
CA TRP A 20 -7.95 5.36 -7.04
C TRP A 20 -8.36 4.33 -5.99
N GLN A 21 -8.87 3.20 -6.48
CA GLN A 21 -9.64 2.22 -5.69
C GLN A 21 -8.82 1.33 -4.77
N GLN A 22 -7.51 1.32 -4.89
CA GLN A 22 -6.59 0.51 -4.09
C GLN A 22 -5.27 1.25 -3.85
N TRP A 23 -4.42 0.68 -3.00
CA TRP A 23 -3.09 1.21 -2.78
C TRP A 23 -2.28 1.31 -4.07
N ARG A 24 -1.79 2.53 -4.35
CA ARG A 24 -1.09 2.91 -5.59
C ARG A 24 -1.96 2.85 -6.85
N GLY A 25 -3.28 2.91 -6.69
CA GLY A 25 -4.24 3.10 -7.77
C GLY A 25 -4.35 1.95 -8.76
N PRO A 26 -4.76 2.23 -10.01
CA PRO A 26 -4.93 1.21 -11.03
C PRO A 26 -3.65 0.40 -11.26
N ASN A 27 -3.78 -0.93 -11.32
CA ASN A 27 -2.66 -1.88 -11.49
C ASN A 27 -1.54 -1.71 -10.45
N ALA A 28 -1.79 -0.98 -9.35
CA ALA A 28 -0.81 -0.66 -8.32
C ALA A 28 0.48 0.01 -8.82
N SER A 29 0.41 0.65 -9.97
CA SER A 29 1.55 1.26 -10.67
C SER A 29 2.08 2.53 -9.98
N GLY A 30 1.24 3.21 -9.18
CA GLY A 30 1.52 4.55 -8.67
C GLY A 30 1.33 5.64 -9.73
N HIS A 31 0.65 5.33 -10.84
CA HIS A 31 0.37 6.28 -11.91
C HIS A 31 -1.04 6.83 -11.79
N ALA A 32 -1.15 8.13 -11.58
CA ALA A 32 -2.40 8.84 -11.68
C ALA A 32 -2.80 9.04 -13.14
N SER A 33 -4.09 9.19 -13.38
CA SER A 33 -4.61 9.60 -14.69
C SER A 33 -4.09 10.98 -15.08
N LYS A 34 -4.34 11.34 -16.34
CA LYS A 34 -4.09 12.72 -16.79
C LYS A 34 -4.97 13.69 -15.98
N GLY A 35 -4.37 14.80 -15.53
CA GLY A 35 -5.02 15.82 -14.73
C GLY A 35 -4.09 17.01 -14.53
N ASP A 36 -4.61 18.15 -14.06
CA ASP A 36 -3.83 19.37 -13.80
C ASP A 36 -3.42 19.45 -12.31
N TYR A 37 -2.69 18.43 -11.85
CA TYR A 37 -2.26 18.31 -10.44
C TYR A 37 -1.39 19.48 -9.98
N PRO A 38 -1.52 19.92 -8.71
CA PRO A 38 -0.69 20.97 -8.14
C PRO A 38 0.78 20.54 -8.10
N LYS A 39 1.65 21.45 -8.53
CA LYS A 39 3.12 21.28 -8.48
C LYS A 39 3.71 21.96 -7.25
N THR A 40 3.04 23.00 -6.78
CA THR A 40 3.47 23.81 -5.64
C THR A 40 2.35 23.95 -4.62
N TRP A 41 2.69 23.80 -3.34
CA TRP A 41 1.79 24.08 -2.21
C TRP A 41 2.61 24.34 -0.94
N ASN A 42 1.95 24.86 0.04
CA ASN A 42 2.44 24.96 1.41
C ASN A 42 1.23 25.01 2.36
N SER A 43 1.44 25.22 3.64
CA SER A 43 0.35 25.24 4.63
C SER A 43 -0.76 26.28 4.37
N LYS A 44 -0.59 27.21 3.40
CA LYS A 44 -1.53 28.29 3.04
C LYS A 44 -1.87 28.34 1.55
N LEU A 45 -1.04 27.76 0.69
CA LEU A 45 -1.19 27.82 -0.76
C LEU A 45 -1.68 26.48 -1.29
N ASN A 46 -2.71 26.49 -2.15
CA ASN A 46 -3.25 25.32 -2.82
C ASN A 46 -3.81 24.26 -1.85
N ILE A 47 -4.26 24.66 -0.68
CA ILE A 47 -5.01 23.81 0.26
C ILE A 47 -6.49 24.10 0.08
N GLU A 48 -7.22 23.16 -0.54
CA GLU A 48 -8.68 23.22 -0.66
C GLU A 48 -9.33 23.13 0.72
N TRP A 49 -8.91 22.13 1.49
CA TRP A 49 -9.28 21.95 2.88
C TRP A 49 -8.23 21.18 3.68
N LYS A 50 -8.28 21.35 4.99
CA LYS A 50 -7.54 20.61 6.00
C LYS A 50 -8.51 20.18 7.09
N SER A 51 -8.57 18.88 7.39
CA SER A 51 -9.40 18.31 8.43
C SER A 51 -8.61 17.42 9.38
N LYS A 52 -9.18 17.12 10.54
CA LYS A 52 -8.60 16.18 11.51
C LYS A 52 -9.36 14.87 11.45
N LEU A 53 -8.65 13.74 11.26
CA LEU A 53 -9.26 12.42 11.33
C LEU A 53 -9.18 11.86 12.77
N PRO A 54 -10.22 11.16 13.24
CA PRO A 54 -10.16 10.48 14.53
C PRO A 54 -9.17 9.32 14.49
N GLY A 55 -8.39 9.16 15.57
CA GLY A 55 -7.47 8.04 15.74
C GLY A 55 -6.21 8.12 14.87
N ARG A 56 -5.52 6.97 14.76
CA ARG A 56 -4.23 6.84 14.05
C ARG A 56 -4.34 5.81 12.94
N GLY A 57 -3.77 6.09 11.78
CA GLY A 57 -3.72 5.14 10.66
C GLY A 57 -2.79 5.60 9.55
N HIS A 58 -2.19 4.64 8.84
CA HIS A 58 -1.26 4.88 7.74
C HIS A 58 -1.82 4.39 6.39
N SER A 59 -3.07 3.92 6.35
CA SER A 59 -3.71 3.58 5.08
C SER A 59 -3.73 4.80 4.16
N SER A 60 -3.39 4.59 2.89
CA SER A 60 -3.60 5.61 1.86
C SER A 60 -5.10 5.80 1.62
N PRO A 61 -5.54 6.99 1.23
CA PRO A 61 -6.92 7.18 0.79
C PRO A 61 -7.22 6.33 -0.44
N VAL A 62 -8.44 5.79 -0.51
CA VAL A 62 -8.99 5.20 -1.74
C VAL A 62 -10.21 5.99 -2.18
N THR A 63 -10.38 6.14 -3.51
CA THR A 63 -11.41 6.98 -4.09
C THR A 63 -12.14 6.28 -5.23
N ALA A 64 -13.47 6.47 -5.30
CA ALA A 64 -14.30 6.14 -6.45
C ALA A 64 -15.40 7.20 -6.60
N GLY A 65 -15.38 7.94 -7.70
CA GLY A 65 -16.25 9.11 -7.87
C GLY A 65 -16.00 10.13 -6.76
N ARG A 66 -17.04 10.44 -6.00
CA ARG A 66 -17.00 11.37 -4.84
C ARG A 66 -16.75 10.67 -3.50
N ASN A 67 -16.57 9.36 -3.47
CA ASN A 67 -16.32 8.63 -2.24
C ASN A 67 -14.84 8.62 -1.89
N ILE A 68 -14.50 9.03 -0.67
CA ILE A 68 -13.16 8.94 -0.09
C ILE A 68 -13.24 8.05 1.14
N TRP A 69 -12.42 7.01 1.19
CA TRP A 69 -12.35 6.12 2.34
C TRP A 69 -10.92 5.95 2.85
N VAL A 70 -10.79 5.90 4.18
CA VAL A 70 -9.54 5.54 4.89
C VAL A 70 -9.88 4.63 6.07
N THR A 71 -8.89 3.89 6.57
CA THR A 71 -9.02 3.15 7.82
C THR A 71 -8.36 3.89 8.96
N THR A 72 -8.83 3.72 10.20
CA THR A 72 -8.22 4.31 11.40
C THR A 72 -8.33 3.40 12.61
N ALA A 73 -7.48 3.62 13.60
CA ALA A 73 -7.47 2.94 14.87
C ALA A 73 -7.66 3.94 16.01
N LEU A 74 -8.70 3.75 16.81
CA LEU A 74 -8.87 4.47 18.07
C LEU A 74 -8.12 3.69 19.15
N GLU A 75 -7.06 4.28 19.66
CA GLU A 75 -6.08 3.64 20.54
C GLU A 75 -6.29 4.06 22.00
N THR A 76 -6.35 3.06 22.91
CA THR A 76 -6.32 3.28 24.35
C THR A 76 -4.98 2.73 24.86
N PRO A 77 -4.05 3.57 25.33
CA PRO A 77 -2.75 3.12 25.83
C PRO A 77 -2.89 2.14 26.99
N ALA A 78 -1.96 1.20 27.11
CA ALA A 78 -1.80 0.37 28.28
C ALA A 78 -1.21 1.19 29.43
N SER A 79 -1.52 0.81 30.68
CA SER A 79 -0.83 1.37 31.84
C SER A 79 0.65 0.98 31.80
N GLU A 80 1.54 1.75 32.45
CA GLU A 80 2.95 1.43 32.49
C GLU A 80 3.21 0.05 33.11
N LYS A 81 2.41 -0.34 34.13
CA LYS A 81 2.49 -1.69 34.74
C LYS A 81 2.16 -2.78 33.70
N GLU A 82 1.07 -2.65 32.97
CA GLU A 82 0.65 -3.59 31.91
C GLU A 82 1.69 -3.64 30.79
N LYS A 83 2.19 -2.48 30.37
CA LYS A 83 3.22 -2.37 29.35
C LYS A 83 4.49 -3.10 29.73
N MET A 84 5.02 -2.85 30.96
CA MET A 84 6.21 -3.54 31.46
C MET A 84 6.01 -5.06 31.54
N GLU A 85 4.86 -5.52 32.02
CA GLU A 85 4.56 -6.94 32.10
C GLU A 85 4.54 -7.63 30.75
N ARG A 86 3.88 -7.01 29.77
CA ARG A 86 3.78 -7.56 28.42
C ARG A 86 5.11 -7.51 27.66
N LEU A 87 5.94 -6.50 27.89
CA LEU A 87 7.25 -6.36 27.26
C LEU A 87 8.33 -7.30 27.86
N LYS A 88 8.11 -7.92 29.03
CA LYS A 88 8.99 -8.99 29.52
C LYS A 88 9.12 -10.18 28.57
N LYS A 89 8.16 -10.35 27.65
CA LYS A 89 8.14 -11.39 26.63
C LYS A 89 8.66 -10.90 25.26
N ASN A 90 9.21 -9.69 25.22
CA ASN A 90 9.66 -9.05 23.99
C ASN A 90 11.19 -9.07 23.92
N ASP A 91 11.76 -10.07 23.29
CA ASP A 91 13.20 -10.28 23.17
C ASP A 91 13.86 -9.34 22.13
N GLY A 92 13.65 -8.03 22.21
CA GLY A 92 14.46 -7.11 21.43
C GLY A 92 13.77 -6.10 20.52
N LEU A 93 12.51 -5.74 20.76
CA LEU A 93 11.85 -4.62 20.07
C LEU A 93 11.69 -3.41 21.01
N PRO A 94 12.68 -2.50 21.13
CA PRO A 94 12.63 -1.40 22.10
C PRO A 94 11.60 -0.32 21.76
N SER A 95 11.02 -0.36 20.56
CA SER A 95 10.20 0.74 20.02
C SER A 95 8.82 0.26 19.57
N VAL A 96 8.00 -0.21 20.52
CA VAL A 96 6.64 -0.70 20.24
C VAL A 96 5.58 0.11 20.98
N THR A 97 4.38 0.19 20.38
CA THR A 97 3.16 0.72 20.97
C THR A 97 2.40 -0.43 21.62
N VAL A 98 2.16 -0.35 22.94
CA VAL A 98 1.38 -1.33 23.69
C VAL A 98 0.07 -0.68 24.13
N LEU A 99 -1.05 -1.30 23.78
CA LEU A 99 -2.39 -0.79 24.05
C LEU A 99 -3.17 -1.72 24.98
N SER A 100 -4.00 -1.16 25.86
CA SER A 100 -5.02 -1.92 26.59
C SER A 100 -6.21 -2.27 25.68
N LYS A 101 -6.50 -1.40 24.70
CA LYS A 101 -7.60 -1.61 23.75
C LYS A 101 -7.32 -0.87 22.44
N VAL A 102 -7.78 -1.46 21.32
CA VAL A 102 -7.87 -0.80 20.01
C VAL A 102 -9.23 -1.04 19.38
N SER A 103 -9.79 0.00 18.78
CA SER A 103 -10.99 -0.08 17.95
C SER A 103 -10.64 0.30 16.51
N LEU A 104 -10.93 -0.56 15.55
CA LEU A 104 -10.59 -0.42 14.15
C LEU A 104 -11.79 0.05 13.35
N HIS A 105 -11.62 1.10 12.57
CA HIS A 105 -12.73 1.80 11.91
C HIS A 105 -12.43 2.03 10.43
N ALA A 106 -13.52 2.16 9.64
CA ALA A 106 -13.51 2.74 8.31
C ALA A 106 -14.16 4.13 8.37
N LEU A 107 -13.52 5.13 7.75
CA LEU A 107 -14.02 6.50 7.69
C LEU A 107 -14.36 6.84 6.25
N GLN A 108 -15.58 7.36 6.03
CA GLN A 108 -15.95 8.04 4.79
C GLN A 108 -15.77 9.55 4.99
N ILE A 109 -15.15 10.18 4.01
CA ILE A 109 -14.77 11.58 4.07
C ILE A 109 -15.51 12.34 2.97
N ASP A 110 -16.06 13.49 3.30
CA ASP A 110 -16.63 14.42 2.33
C ASP A 110 -15.54 15.01 1.45
N PRO A 111 -15.63 14.89 0.12
CA PRO A 111 -14.60 15.38 -0.78
C PRO A 111 -14.50 16.91 -0.85
N ASP A 112 -15.55 17.66 -0.49
CA ASP A 112 -15.56 19.11 -0.60
C ASP A 112 -15.12 19.81 0.69
N SER A 113 -15.43 19.22 1.86
CA SER A 113 -15.14 19.81 3.17
C SER A 113 -14.02 19.09 3.94
N GLY A 114 -13.75 17.81 3.61
CA GLY A 114 -12.85 16.94 4.37
C GLY A 114 -13.45 16.43 5.68
N GLU A 115 -14.73 16.69 5.96
CA GLU A 115 -15.43 16.21 7.15
C GLU A 115 -15.67 14.70 7.11
N VAL A 116 -15.71 14.09 8.29
CA VAL A 116 -16.04 12.67 8.43
C VAL A 116 -17.54 12.48 8.32
N LEU A 117 -18.00 11.95 7.18
CA LEU A 117 -19.41 11.62 6.93
C LEU A 117 -19.86 10.37 7.69
N GLN A 118 -18.99 9.35 7.74
CA GLN A 118 -19.24 8.08 8.41
C GLN A 118 -18.02 7.63 9.20
N ASN A 119 -18.28 7.05 10.36
CA ASN A 119 -17.25 6.46 11.24
C ASN A 119 -17.73 5.08 11.68
N ILE A 120 -17.43 4.06 10.87
CA ILE A 120 -17.93 2.71 11.02
C ILE A 120 -16.95 1.87 11.84
N LYS A 121 -17.34 1.49 13.06
CA LYS A 121 -16.58 0.56 13.89
C LYS A 121 -16.64 -0.86 13.32
N VAL A 122 -15.47 -1.38 12.91
CA VAL A 122 -15.37 -2.71 12.31
C VAL A 122 -15.00 -3.76 13.35
N PHE A 123 -13.91 -3.55 14.09
CA PHE A 123 -13.44 -4.47 15.14
C PHE A 123 -13.09 -3.73 16.41
N GLU A 124 -13.09 -4.47 17.52
CA GLU A 124 -12.50 -4.05 18.80
C GLU A 124 -11.68 -5.21 19.39
N LYS A 125 -10.49 -4.92 19.88
CA LYS A 125 -9.62 -5.89 20.51
C LYS A 125 -9.11 -5.33 21.84
N LYS A 126 -9.29 -6.10 22.92
CA LYS A 126 -8.64 -5.86 24.21
C LYS A 126 -7.26 -6.48 24.18
N GLN A 127 -6.30 -5.79 24.76
CA GLN A 127 -4.91 -6.21 24.83
C GLN A 127 -4.35 -6.72 23.49
N PRO A 128 -4.50 -5.94 22.38
CA PRO A 128 -4.02 -6.38 21.07
C PRO A 128 -2.53 -6.61 21.12
N GLN A 129 -1.98 -7.48 20.24
CA GLN A 129 -0.54 -7.55 20.07
C GLN A 129 0.03 -6.16 19.78
N TRP A 130 1.27 -5.91 20.19
CA TRP A 130 1.91 -4.61 19.97
C TRP A 130 2.17 -4.33 18.47
N VAL A 131 2.44 -3.08 18.15
CA VAL A 131 2.89 -2.66 16.83
C VAL A 131 4.16 -1.81 16.96
N HIS A 132 5.02 -1.82 15.94
CA HIS A 132 6.19 -0.94 15.91
C HIS A 132 5.75 0.54 15.97
N LYS A 133 6.49 1.42 16.65
CA LYS A 133 6.12 2.84 16.80
C LYS A 133 5.91 3.59 15.48
N LEU A 134 6.64 3.19 14.41
CA LEU A 134 6.48 3.74 13.07
C LEU A 134 5.34 3.08 12.27
N ASN A 135 4.60 2.13 12.87
CA ASN A 135 3.45 1.50 12.24
C ASN A 135 2.16 1.87 12.96
N SER A 136 1.02 1.47 12.42
CA SER A 136 -0.31 1.63 13.02
C SER A 136 -1.11 0.34 12.90
N TYR A 137 -2.17 0.22 13.71
CA TYR A 137 -3.13 -0.89 13.62
C TYR A 137 -4.01 -0.81 12.35
N ALA A 138 -3.98 0.33 11.65
CA ALA A 138 -4.74 0.62 10.44
C ALA A 138 -3.81 1.09 9.30
N SER A 139 -2.73 0.33 9.03
CA SER A 139 -1.79 0.61 7.95
C SER A 139 -2.17 0.02 6.60
N PRO A 140 -2.77 -1.19 6.50
CA PRO A 140 -3.23 -1.68 5.23
C PRO A 140 -4.25 -0.74 4.59
N THR A 141 -4.05 -0.45 3.31
CA THR A 141 -4.98 0.36 2.51
C THR A 141 -6.15 -0.51 2.04
N PRO A 142 -7.39 -0.09 2.23
CA PRO A 142 -8.55 -0.85 1.77
C PRO A 142 -8.65 -0.88 0.25
N VAL A 143 -9.54 -1.73 -0.28
CA VAL A 143 -9.93 -1.72 -1.69
C VAL A 143 -11.40 -1.35 -1.82
N LEU A 144 -11.67 -0.43 -2.75
CA LEU A 144 -13.02 0.03 -3.09
C LEU A 144 -13.39 -0.51 -4.47
N GLU A 145 -14.41 -1.38 -4.56
CA GLU A 145 -14.89 -1.97 -5.81
C GLU A 145 -16.40 -2.12 -5.78
N ASN A 146 -17.09 -1.66 -6.81
CA ASN A 146 -18.55 -1.88 -7.01
C ASN A 146 -19.37 -1.56 -5.75
N GLN A 147 -19.19 -0.38 -5.15
CA GLN A 147 -19.88 0.07 -3.93
C GLN A 147 -19.58 -0.77 -2.68
N ARG A 148 -18.51 -1.57 -2.71
CA ARG A 148 -18.03 -2.36 -1.58
C ARG A 148 -16.64 -1.92 -1.17
N LEU A 149 -16.44 -1.75 0.13
CA LEU A 149 -15.14 -1.45 0.74
C LEU A 149 -14.61 -2.70 1.44
N TYR A 150 -13.53 -3.26 0.92
CA TYR A 150 -12.86 -4.43 1.46
C TYR A 150 -11.72 -4.02 2.39
N LEU A 151 -11.77 -4.48 3.61
CA LEU A 151 -10.90 -4.10 4.71
C LEU A 151 -10.05 -5.27 5.17
N HIS A 152 -8.76 -5.02 5.36
CA HIS A 152 -7.81 -5.95 5.97
C HIS A 152 -7.05 -5.25 7.09
N PHE A 153 -7.11 -5.80 8.29
CA PHE A 153 -6.39 -5.30 9.46
C PHE A 153 -5.35 -6.34 9.97
N GLY A 154 -4.78 -7.11 9.05
CA GLY A 154 -3.87 -8.21 9.39
C GLY A 154 -4.55 -9.24 10.29
N ALA A 155 -3.86 -9.66 11.34
CA ALA A 155 -4.37 -10.63 12.31
C ALA A 155 -5.61 -10.18 13.08
N PHE A 156 -6.01 -8.91 12.99
CA PHE A 156 -7.18 -8.39 13.70
C PHE A 156 -8.49 -8.69 12.98
N GLY A 157 -8.45 -8.97 11.69
CA GLY A 157 -9.59 -9.41 10.90
C GLY A 157 -9.75 -8.73 9.55
N ASN A 158 -10.75 -9.20 8.81
CA ASN A 158 -11.15 -8.75 7.49
C ASN A 158 -12.63 -8.42 7.50
N ALA A 159 -13.07 -7.48 6.67
CA ALA A 159 -14.49 -7.12 6.56
C ALA A 159 -14.81 -6.56 5.17
N CYS A 160 -16.09 -6.59 4.83
CA CYS A 160 -16.66 -5.88 3.70
C CYS A 160 -17.79 -4.98 4.19
N ILE A 161 -17.78 -3.74 3.70
CA ILE A 161 -18.82 -2.73 3.98
C ILE A 161 -19.49 -2.36 2.66
N ASP A 162 -20.82 -2.26 2.64
CA ASP A 162 -21.56 -1.59 1.58
C ASP A 162 -21.40 -0.06 1.76
N THR A 163 -20.90 0.62 0.73
CA THR A 163 -20.60 2.06 0.82
C THR A 163 -21.80 2.96 0.63
N GLN A 164 -22.97 2.41 0.30
CA GLN A 164 -24.23 3.15 0.17
C GLN A 164 -25.07 3.04 1.45
N SER A 165 -25.30 1.80 1.92
CA SER A 165 -26.04 1.58 3.17
C SER A 165 -25.20 1.79 4.42
N HIS A 166 -23.87 1.76 4.29
CA HIS A 166 -22.87 1.80 5.37
C HIS A 166 -22.94 0.58 6.30
N GLU A 167 -23.62 -0.47 5.88
CA GLU A 167 -23.74 -1.72 6.64
C GLU A 167 -22.53 -2.63 6.41
N ILE A 168 -22.16 -3.36 7.44
CA ILE A 168 -21.13 -4.38 7.33
C ILE A 168 -21.75 -5.65 6.75
N ILE A 169 -21.37 -5.99 5.52
CA ILE A 169 -21.89 -7.18 4.81
C ILE A 169 -21.38 -8.45 5.48
N TRP A 170 -20.07 -8.49 5.77
CA TRP A 170 -19.45 -9.61 6.47
C TRP A 170 -18.20 -9.18 7.24
N LYS A 171 -17.86 -9.98 8.27
CA LYS A 171 -16.61 -9.92 9.02
C LYS A 171 -16.00 -11.31 9.11
N ASN A 172 -14.67 -11.40 9.00
CA ASN A 172 -13.93 -12.63 9.24
C ASN A 172 -12.69 -12.33 10.10
N ASN A 173 -12.67 -12.85 11.33
CA ASN A 173 -11.56 -12.79 12.27
C ASN A 173 -11.30 -14.15 12.91
N GLN A 174 -11.46 -15.22 12.11
CA GLN A 174 -11.24 -16.60 12.55
C GLN A 174 -9.78 -16.82 13.00
N SER A 175 -9.57 -17.78 13.90
CA SER A 175 -8.25 -18.14 14.43
C SER A 175 -7.25 -18.56 13.35
N ASP A 176 -7.73 -19.14 12.25
CA ASP A 176 -6.90 -19.54 11.12
C ASP A 176 -6.26 -18.36 10.39
N LEU A 177 -6.85 -17.17 10.51
CA LEU A 177 -6.34 -15.92 9.97
C LEU A 177 -5.54 -15.09 10.99
N TRP A 178 -5.26 -15.63 12.16
CA TRP A 178 -4.42 -14.96 13.16
C TRP A 178 -2.95 -15.31 12.97
N VAL A 179 -2.07 -14.30 13.06
CA VAL A 179 -0.60 -14.45 13.06
C VAL A 179 0.02 -13.46 14.04
N MET A 180 1.21 -13.76 14.53
CA MET A 180 2.00 -12.81 15.31
C MET A 180 2.71 -11.83 14.39
N HIS A 181 2.18 -10.62 14.24
CA HIS A 181 2.77 -9.59 13.38
C HIS A 181 4.05 -8.98 13.96
N GLU A 182 4.10 -8.78 15.26
CA GLU A 182 5.14 -8.08 16.02
C GLU A 182 5.33 -6.60 15.63
N ASN A 183 5.48 -6.29 14.34
CA ASN A 183 5.58 -4.90 13.86
C ASN A 183 4.22 -4.30 13.47
N GLY A 184 3.13 -5.06 13.55
CA GLY A 184 1.79 -4.66 13.13
C GLY A 184 1.45 -5.06 11.70
N PRO A 185 0.21 -4.82 11.25
CA PRO A 185 -0.24 -5.16 9.89
C PRO A 185 0.42 -4.25 8.86
N GLY A 186 0.66 -4.77 7.65
CA GLY A 186 1.29 -4.00 6.56
C GLY A 186 0.78 -4.35 5.16
N SER A 187 0.60 -5.64 4.85
CA SER A 187 0.07 -6.08 3.56
C SER A 187 -1.32 -5.49 3.32
N SER A 188 -1.51 -4.81 2.20
CA SER A 188 -2.84 -4.39 1.75
C SER A 188 -3.51 -5.52 0.97
N PRO A 189 -4.85 -5.63 1.00
CA PRO A 189 -5.54 -6.59 0.16
C PRO A 189 -5.52 -6.15 -1.31
N ILE A 190 -5.70 -7.11 -2.21
CA ILE A 190 -6.03 -6.89 -3.62
C ILE A 190 -7.30 -7.65 -3.95
N ILE A 191 -8.05 -7.17 -4.95
CA ILE A 191 -9.18 -7.91 -5.50
C ILE A 191 -8.76 -8.50 -6.85
N TRP A 192 -9.07 -9.78 -7.02
CA TRP A 192 -8.93 -10.49 -8.28
C TRP A 192 -10.16 -11.37 -8.50
N GLN A 193 -10.94 -11.04 -9.52
CA GLN A 193 -12.24 -11.68 -9.78
C GLN A 193 -13.12 -11.68 -8.52
N ASP A 194 -13.50 -12.86 -8.00
CA ASP A 194 -14.34 -13.01 -6.82
C ASP A 194 -13.56 -13.18 -5.51
N LEU A 195 -12.26 -12.89 -5.54
CA LEU A 195 -11.36 -13.11 -4.42
C LEU A 195 -10.74 -11.81 -3.90
N MET A 196 -10.68 -11.73 -2.57
CA MET A 196 -9.86 -10.77 -1.82
C MET A 196 -8.59 -11.48 -1.36
N ILE A 197 -7.42 -11.10 -1.86
CA ILE A 197 -6.15 -11.80 -1.62
C ILE A 197 -5.21 -10.90 -0.81
N PHE A 198 -4.52 -11.46 0.19
CA PHE A 198 -3.56 -10.77 1.05
C PHE A 198 -2.54 -11.72 1.65
N HIS A 199 -1.48 -11.16 2.25
CA HIS A 199 -0.46 -11.92 2.98
C HIS A 199 -0.74 -11.95 4.48
N LEU A 200 -0.46 -13.10 5.10
CA LEU A 200 -0.37 -13.31 6.54
C LEU A 200 0.97 -13.96 6.86
N ASP A 201 2.05 -13.18 6.77
CA ASP A 201 3.41 -13.63 7.02
C ASP A 201 3.89 -13.10 8.39
N GLY A 202 3.53 -13.80 9.45
CA GLY A 202 3.92 -13.51 10.84
C GLY A 202 5.24 -14.17 11.23
N SER A 203 5.62 -14.03 12.51
CA SER A 203 6.77 -14.73 13.08
C SER A 203 6.48 -16.18 13.45
N ASP A 204 5.21 -16.56 13.57
CA ASP A 204 4.75 -17.89 13.98
C ASP A 204 4.29 -18.74 12.80
N ARG A 205 3.74 -18.14 11.76
CA ARG A 205 3.30 -18.81 10.53
C ARG A 205 3.21 -17.82 9.38
N GLN A 206 3.38 -18.34 8.17
CA GLN A 206 3.45 -17.57 6.94
C GLN A 206 2.55 -18.18 5.89
N SER A 207 1.69 -17.36 5.30
CA SER A 207 0.76 -17.82 4.24
C SER A 207 0.31 -16.66 3.34
N VAL A 208 -0.13 -17.03 2.15
CA VAL A 208 -0.98 -16.19 1.30
C VAL A 208 -2.41 -16.71 1.39
N VAL A 209 -3.38 -15.81 1.46
CA VAL A 209 -4.78 -16.14 1.72
C VAL A 209 -5.67 -15.46 0.69
N ALA A 210 -6.72 -16.16 0.27
CA ALA A 210 -7.84 -15.58 -0.47
C ALA A 210 -9.15 -15.86 0.25
N LEU A 211 -9.99 -14.83 0.33
CA LEU A 211 -11.37 -14.93 0.79
C LEU A 211 -12.31 -14.71 -0.39
N TYR A 212 -13.44 -15.41 -0.43
CA TYR A 212 -14.53 -15.03 -1.32
C TYR A 212 -15.03 -13.63 -0.94
N LYS A 213 -14.96 -12.68 -1.87
CA LYS A 213 -15.27 -11.27 -1.62
C LYS A 213 -16.72 -11.01 -1.20
N ASP A 214 -17.65 -11.89 -1.56
CA ASP A 214 -19.07 -11.75 -1.22
C ASP A 214 -19.41 -12.27 0.17
N THR A 215 -18.65 -13.22 0.72
CA THR A 215 -18.99 -13.90 1.98
C THR A 215 -17.91 -13.79 3.06
N GLY A 216 -16.69 -13.40 2.68
CA GLY A 216 -15.53 -13.39 3.58
C GLY A 216 -15.05 -14.78 4.00
N LYS A 217 -15.62 -15.87 3.47
CA LYS A 217 -15.14 -17.23 3.74
C LYS A 217 -13.80 -17.48 3.04
N ILE A 218 -12.94 -18.30 3.66
CA ILE A 218 -11.66 -18.69 3.07
C ILE A 218 -11.95 -19.50 1.79
N ALA A 219 -11.46 -18.99 0.64
CA ALA A 219 -11.46 -19.72 -0.63
C ALA A 219 -10.27 -20.67 -0.69
N TRP A 220 -9.08 -20.15 -0.32
CA TRP A 220 -7.87 -20.93 -0.20
C TRP A 220 -6.87 -20.22 0.72
N GLN A 221 -5.98 -21.01 1.31
CA GLN A 221 -4.85 -20.55 2.12
C GLN A 221 -3.64 -21.43 1.83
N THR A 222 -2.55 -20.83 1.35
CA THR A 222 -1.34 -21.55 0.98
C THR A 222 -0.20 -21.17 1.92
N LYS A 223 0.32 -22.14 2.65
CA LYS A 223 1.53 -21.99 3.45
C LYS A 223 2.73 -21.71 2.55
N ARG A 224 3.66 -20.85 3.01
CA ARG A 224 4.94 -20.69 2.33
C ARG A 224 5.75 -21.98 2.40
N SER A 225 6.22 -22.47 1.25
CA SER A 225 6.93 -23.73 1.10
C SER A 225 8.45 -23.58 1.18
N GLY A 226 8.97 -22.35 1.12
CA GLY A 226 10.39 -22.08 1.23
C GLY A 226 10.90 -22.34 2.64
N GLU A 227 12.14 -22.80 2.73
CA GLU A 227 12.81 -22.97 4.01
C GLU A 227 12.91 -21.64 4.75
N MET A 228 12.37 -21.59 5.95
CA MET A 228 12.42 -20.42 6.83
C MET A 228 13.63 -20.52 7.76
N ARG A 229 14.09 -19.35 8.22
CA ARG A 229 15.15 -19.28 9.22
C ARG A 229 14.63 -19.70 10.60
N ASP A 230 15.52 -20.22 11.45
CA ASP A 230 15.18 -20.62 12.82
C ASP A 230 14.66 -19.46 13.67
N ASN A 231 15.25 -18.26 13.51
CA ASN A 231 14.80 -17.10 14.25
C ASN A 231 13.49 -16.56 13.68
N PRO A 232 12.37 -16.59 14.45
CA PRO A 232 11.05 -16.14 14.02
C PRO A 232 11.03 -14.68 13.53
N GLN A 233 11.90 -13.83 14.05
CA GLN A 233 12.02 -12.42 13.63
C GLN A 233 12.37 -12.27 12.15
N PHE A 234 13.02 -13.26 11.55
CA PHE A 234 13.45 -13.25 10.15
C PHE A 234 12.45 -13.94 9.20
N GLN A 235 11.29 -14.37 9.72
CA GLN A 235 10.29 -15.09 8.92
C GLN A 235 9.15 -14.18 8.41
N LYS A 236 9.10 -12.93 8.85
CA LYS A 236 8.01 -11.98 8.58
C LYS A 236 8.13 -11.30 7.23
N SER A 237 6.98 -10.98 6.63
CA SER A 237 6.86 -10.10 5.47
C SER A 237 5.56 -9.29 5.54
N TYR A 238 5.59 -8.07 5.01
CA TYR A 238 4.48 -7.10 5.03
C TYR A 238 4.14 -6.59 3.62
N SER A 239 4.75 -7.16 2.60
CA SER A 239 4.53 -6.76 1.21
C SER A 239 3.10 -7.01 0.76
N THR A 240 2.65 -6.25 -0.22
CA THR A 240 1.36 -6.43 -0.88
C THR A 240 1.58 -7.19 -2.20
N PRO A 241 0.81 -8.23 -2.51
CA PRO A 241 0.97 -8.99 -3.75
C PRO A 241 0.54 -8.18 -4.98
N VAL A 242 0.92 -8.68 -6.16
CA VAL A 242 0.49 -8.11 -7.44
C VAL A 242 0.13 -9.24 -8.42
N ILE A 243 -0.85 -9.00 -9.30
CA ILE A 243 -1.20 -9.93 -10.38
C ILE A 243 -0.45 -9.51 -11.64
N ALA A 244 0.39 -10.40 -12.15
CA ALA A 244 1.00 -10.32 -13.47
C ALA A 244 0.19 -11.13 -14.48
N GLN A 245 0.29 -10.75 -15.75
CA GLN A 245 -0.26 -11.53 -16.86
C GLN A 245 0.89 -12.03 -17.73
N SER A 246 0.95 -13.33 -18.01
CA SER A 246 1.93 -13.93 -18.88
C SER A 246 1.27 -14.95 -19.80
N MET A 247 1.37 -14.75 -21.12
CA MET A 247 0.75 -15.62 -22.12
C MET A 247 -0.74 -15.94 -21.83
N GLY A 248 -1.50 -14.91 -21.39
CA GLY A 248 -2.90 -15.06 -21.01
C GLY A 248 -3.16 -15.74 -19.67
N GLN A 249 -2.12 -16.13 -18.92
CA GLN A 249 -2.23 -16.76 -17.61
C GLN A 249 -1.94 -15.74 -16.50
N PRO A 250 -2.83 -15.61 -15.49
CA PRO A 250 -2.58 -14.78 -14.34
C PRO A 250 -1.61 -15.45 -13.36
N ILE A 251 -0.67 -14.66 -12.83
CA ILE A 251 0.28 -15.09 -11.81
C ILE A 251 0.23 -14.10 -10.65
N LEU A 252 -0.04 -14.59 -9.46
CA LEU A 252 0.07 -13.81 -8.23
C LEU A 252 1.53 -13.81 -7.78
N ILE A 253 2.22 -12.67 -7.96
CA ILE A 253 3.59 -12.47 -7.50
C ILE A 253 3.56 -12.00 -6.05
N SER A 254 4.26 -12.71 -5.18
CA SER A 254 4.15 -12.59 -3.73
C SER A 254 5.53 -12.63 -3.08
N CYS A 255 5.99 -11.49 -2.53
CA CYS A 255 7.24 -11.42 -1.79
C CYS A 255 7.03 -11.83 -0.33
N ALA A 256 7.86 -12.76 0.14
CA ALA A 256 7.91 -13.22 1.53
C ALA A 256 9.34 -13.09 2.08
N ALA A 257 9.61 -13.58 3.28
CA ALA A 257 10.95 -13.56 3.83
C ALA A 257 11.89 -14.47 3.05
N ASP A 258 12.98 -13.93 2.52
CA ASP A 258 14.03 -14.57 1.71
C ASP A 258 13.56 -15.21 0.39
N TRP A 259 12.25 -15.14 0.06
CA TRP A 259 11.65 -15.78 -1.11
C TRP A 259 10.66 -14.89 -1.84
N VAL A 260 10.60 -15.03 -3.17
CA VAL A 260 9.47 -14.57 -3.98
C VAL A 260 8.79 -15.78 -4.62
N TYR A 261 7.46 -15.76 -4.62
CA TYR A 261 6.61 -16.83 -5.11
C TYR A 261 5.73 -16.36 -6.25
N GLY A 262 5.42 -17.28 -7.17
CA GLY A 262 4.31 -17.19 -8.09
C GLY A 262 3.24 -18.19 -7.73
N TYR A 263 2.01 -17.74 -7.59
CA TYR A 263 0.86 -18.61 -7.33
C TYR A 263 -0.19 -18.46 -8.42
N ASN A 264 -0.97 -19.50 -8.65
CA ASN A 264 -2.22 -19.39 -9.37
C ASN A 264 -3.23 -18.66 -8.47
N PRO A 265 -3.70 -17.45 -8.85
CA PRO A 265 -4.58 -16.67 -7.97
C PRO A 265 -5.95 -17.32 -7.74
N ALA A 266 -6.41 -18.22 -8.63
CA ALA A 266 -7.72 -18.87 -8.51
C ALA A 266 -7.80 -19.88 -7.37
N ASN A 267 -6.69 -20.58 -7.06
CA ASN A 267 -6.68 -21.70 -6.12
C ASN A 267 -5.50 -21.73 -5.16
N GLY A 268 -4.59 -20.74 -5.25
CA GLY A 268 -3.41 -20.64 -4.39
C GLY A 268 -2.32 -21.67 -4.67
N MET A 269 -2.40 -22.44 -5.76
CA MET A 269 -1.37 -23.39 -6.13
C MET A 269 -0.04 -22.69 -6.41
N GLU A 270 1.03 -23.10 -5.75
CA GLU A 270 2.38 -22.59 -6.03
C GLU A 270 2.82 -23.06 -7.42
N LEU A 271 3.16 -22.08 -8.27
CA LEU A 271 3.68 -22.31 -9.62
C LEU A 271 5.20 -22.39 -9.60
N TRP A 272 5.82 -21.48 -8.86
CA TRP A 272 7.27 -21.41 -8.69
C TRP A 272 7.62 -20.60 -7.44
N LYS A 273 8.88 -20.75 -7.01
CA LYS A 273 9.50 -19.91 -5.99
C LYS A 273 10.96 -19.65 -6.31
N ILE A 274 11.48 -18.51 -5.87
CA ILE A 274 12.87 -18.11 -6.05
C ILE A 274 13.42 -17.63 -4.70
N LYS A 275 14.53 -18.23 -4.25
CA LYS A 275 15.28 -17.72 -3.10
C LYS A 275 16.12 -16.54 -3.56
N TYR A 276 15.85 -15.34 -3.05
CA TYR A 276 16.54 -14.14 -3.51
C TYR A 276 17.67 -13.66 -2.60
N GLY A 277 17.97 -14.37 -1.56
CA GLY A 277 19.10 -14.03 -0.72
C GLY A 277 18.95 -14.47 0.73
N ILE A 278 19.78 -13.86 1.55
CA ILE A 278 19.79 -14.04 2.99
C ILE A 278 19.56 -12.69 3.68
N LEU A 279 18.73 -12.69 4.76
CA LEU A 279 18.31 -11.48 5.49
C LEU A 279 17.40 -10.54 4.69
N GLY A 280 16.67 -11.06 3.71
CA GLY A 280 15.62 -10.38 2.98
C GLY A 280 14.25 -10.64 3.59
N PHE A 281 14.00 -10.15 4.81
CA PHE A 281 12.76 -10.31 5.57
C PHE A 281 12.13 -8.95 5.88
N SER A 282 10.92 -8.96 6.47
CA SER A 282 10.13 -7.76 6.75
C SER A 282 9.91 -6.88 5.52
N ASN A 283 9.69 -7.51 4.36
CA ASN A 283 9.47 -6.82 3.10
C ASN A 283 8.21 -5.98 3.18
N VAL A 284 8.30 -4.71 2.79
CA VAL A 284 7.16 -3.79 2.73
C VAL A 284 6.87 -3.38 1.28
N ALA A 285 7.93 -3.07 0.53
CA ALA A 285 7.81 -2.64 -0.86
C ALA A 285 7.03 -3.65 -1.70
N ARG A 286 6.05 -3.15 -2.46
CA ARG A 286 5.26 -3.94 -3.40
C ARG A 286 6.04 -4.21 -4.68
N PRO A 287 5.96 -5.39 -5.30
CA PRO A 287 6.49 -5.62 -6.63
C PRO A 287 5.90 -4.65 -7.65
N VAL A 288 6.72 -4.21 -8.61
CA VAL A 288 6.32 -3.38 -9.74
C VAL A 288 6.47 -4.18 -11.03
N LEU A 289 5.52 -4.03 -11.94
CA LEU A 289 5.46 -4.77 -13.20
C LEU A 289 5.75 -3.87 -14.40
N GLY A 290 6.44 -4.39 -15.40
CA GLY A 290 6.61 -3.78 -16.71
C GLY A 290 7.61 -4.53 -17.58
N HIS A 291 7.52 -4.37 -18.90
CA HIS A 291 8.43 -4.95 -19.88
C HIS A 291 8.57 -6.49 -19.81
N GLY A 292 7.52 -7.22 -19.42
CA GLY A 292 7.61 -8.67 -19.17
C GLY A 292 8.51 -9.02 -17.97
N MET A 293 8.68 -8.07 -17.05
CA MET A 293 9.51 -8.20 -15.86
C MET A 293 8.74 -7.77 -14.60
N PHE A 294 9.21 -8.24 -13.46
CA PHE A 294 8.84 -7.69 -12.17
C PHE A 294 10.09 -7.27 -11.39
N PHE A 295 9.93 -6.17 -10.65
CA PHE A 295 10.96 -5.55 -9.84
C PHE A 295 10.58 -5.66 -8.38
N ILE A 296 11.45 -6.22 -7.54
CA ILE A 296 11.24 -6.38 -6.11
C ILE A 296 12.36 -5.72 -5.31
N SER A 297 12.03 -5.26 -4.11
CA SER A 297 13.01 -4.96 -3.08
C SER A 297 13.09 -6.14 -2.12
N THR A 298 14.29 -6.63 -1.87
CA THR A 298 14.51 -7.81 -1.02
C THR A 298 14.55 -7.48 0.48
N CYS A 299 14.61 -6.16 0.87
CA CYS A 299 14.54 -5.65 2.26
C CYS A 299 15.22 -6.60 3.29
N PHE A 300 15.34 -6.44 4.55
CA PHE A 300 15.43 -5.33 5.46
C PHE A 300 16.88 -5.00 5.80
N MET A 301 17.76 -6.02 6.07
CA MET A 301 19.14 -5.79 6.51
C MET A 301 20.12 -5.63 5.34
N LYS A 302 19.93 -6.37 4.26
CA LYS A 302 20.73 -6.30 3.03
C LYS A 302 19.78 -6.12 1.84
N GLY A 303 19.13 -4.95 1.76
CA GLY A 303 18.19 -4.66 0.68
C GLY A 303 18.89 -4.57 -0.68
N GLU A 304 18.31 -5.25 -1.67
CA GLU A 304 18.68 -5.20 -3.08
C GLU A 304 17.40 -4.96 -3.90
N ILE A 305 17.54 -4.36 -5.09
CA ILE A 305 16.49 -4.43 -6.11
C ILE A 305 16.86 -5.55 -7.05
N HIS A 306 15.92 -6.47 -7.27
CA HIS A 306 16.05 -7.53 -8.25
C HIS A 306 15.03 -7.35 -9.36
N ALA A 307 15.45 -7.54 -10.59
CA ALA A 307 14.62 -7.56 -11.78
C ALA A 307 14.57 -8.96 -12.36
N TYR A 308 13.37 -9.53 -12.41
CA TYR A 308 13.15 -10.86 -12.95
C TYR A 308 12.29 -10.77 -14.22
N ARG A 309 12.71 -11.47 -15.27
CA ARG A 309 11.90 -11.71 -16.47
C ARG A 309 11.08 -12.96 -16.27
N TYR A 310 9.77 -12.88 -16.56
CA TYR A 310 8.85 -14.00 -16.51
C TYR A 310 8.25 -14.28 -17.88
N GLU A 311 8.07 -15.58 -18.17
CA GLU A 311 7.49 -16.08 -19.42
C GLU A 311 6.65 -17.31 -19.12
N GLY A 312 5.37 -17.28 -19.50
CA GLY A 312 4.43 -18.35 -19.13
C GLY A 312 4.39 -18.57 -17.61
N LEU A 313 4.39 -19.83 -17.22
CA LEU A 313 4.40 -20.27 -15.82
C LEU A 313 5.78 -20.79 -15.36
N GLU A 314 6.81 -20.58 -16.17
CA GLU A 314 8.18 -21.00 -15.85
C GLU A 314 8.75 -20.16 -14.68
N VAL A 315 9.78 -20.71 -14.04
CA VAL A 315 10.53 -19.99 -13.00
C VAL A 315 11.19 -18.76 -13.62
N PRO A 316 10.88 -17.55 -13.14
CA PRO A 316 11.44 -16.32 -13.69
C PRO A 316 12.96 -16.26 -13.58
N LYS A 317 13.60 -15.63 -14.56
CA LYS A 317 15.05 -15.50 -14.64
C LYS A 317 15.50 -14.13 -14.13
N LEU A 318 16.47 -14.09 -13.23
CA LEU A 318 17.11 -12.86 -12.79
C LEU A 318 17.83 -12.22 -13.98
N VAL A 319 17.49 -10.97 -14.30
CA VAL A 319 18.13 -10.19 -15.38
C VAL A 319 19.24 -9.33 -14.81
N TRP A 320 18.92 -8.56 -13.76
CA TRP A 320 19.91 -7.73 -13.07
C TRP A 320 19.52 -7.51 -11.60
N LYS A 321 20.49 -7.01 -10.84
CA LYS A 321 20.26 -6.57 -9.46
C LYS A 321 21.06 -5.32 -9.11
N MET A 322 20.50 -4.47 -8.25
CA MET A 322 21.15 -3.33 -7.64
C MET A 322 21.32 -3.59 -6.14
N THR A 323 22.57 -3.52 -5.65
CA THR A 323 22.94 -3.87 -4.27
C THR A 323 23.12 -2.65 -3.35
N LYS A 324 23.03 -1.43 -3.89
CA LYS A 324 23.23 -0.18 -3.13
C LYS A 324 21.98 0.67 -3.16
N ALA A 325 21.64 1.27 -2.00
CA ALA A 325 20.54 2.22 -1.87
C ALA A 325 19.14 1.65 -2.20
N ALA A 326 18.93 0.35 -2.02
CA ALA A 326 17.60 -0.26 -2.15
C ALA A 326 16.66 0.20 -1.02
N PRO A 327 15.36 0.40 -1.30
CA PRO A 327 14.38 0.80 -0.31
C PRO A 327 14.02 -0.37 0.60
N LYS A 328 13.64 -0.06 1.84
CA LYS A 328 13.02 -1.01 2.76
C LYS A 328 11.49 -0.88 2.74
N ILE A 329 10.98 0.33 2.68
CA ILE A 329 9.54 0.63 2.76
C ILE A 329 8.98 1.16 1.44
N PRO A 330 9.50 2.24 0.81
CA PRO A 330 8.93 2.76 -0.42
C PRO A 330 9.00 1.75 -1.56
N SER A 331 7.91 1.61 -2.32
CA SER A 331 7.89 0.80 -3.53
C SER A 331 8.53 1.57 -4.69
N PRO A 332 9.25 0.91 -5.60
CA PRO A 332 9.74 1.53 -6.82
C PRO A 332 8.61 2.08 -7.71
N THR A 333 8.94 2.96 -8.64
CA THR A 333 8.02 3.46 -9.66
C THR A 333 8.67 3.35 -11.03
N LEU A 334 8.02 2.66 -11.95
CA LEU A 334 8.45 2.49 -13.32
C LEU A 334 7.77 3.54 -14.20
N ILE A 335 8.53 4.34 -14.93
CA ILE A 335 8.01 5.37 -15.85
C ILE A 335 8.70 5.20 -17.19
N GLY A 336 7.98 4.72 -18.21
CA GLY A 336 8.60 4.33 -19.48
C GLY A 336 9.65 3.24 -19.25
N ASN A 337 10.90 3.49 -19.62
CA ASN A 337 12.02 2.57 -19.40
C ASN A 337 12.82 2.88 -18.14
N GLU A 338 12.49 3.91 -17.39
CA GLU A 338 13.21 4.32 -16.18
C GLU A 338 12.54 3.77 -14.92
N LEU A 339 13.32 3.07 -14.09
CA LEU A 339 12.92 2.65 -12.74
C LEU A 339 13.46 3.64 -11.71
N TYR A 340 12.53 4.28 -10.98
CA TYR A 340 12.83 5.22 -9.89
C TYR A 340 12.73 4.51 -8.55
N VAL A 341 13.78 4.64 -7.75
CA VAL A 341 13.90 3.98 -6.45
C VAL A 341 14.37 5.00 -5.41
N ILE A 342 13.52 5.32 -4.44
CA ILE A 342 13.89 6.14 -3.27
C ILE A 342 14.07 5.23 -2.06
N ASN A 343 15.21 5.28 -1.38
CA ASN A 343 15.38 4.51 -0.16
C ASN A 343 14.90 5.28 1.07
N ASP A 344 14.80 4.60 2.19
CA ASP A 344 14.30 5.17 3.45
C ASP A 344 15.11 6.36 3.96
N GLY A 345 16.39 6.46 3.58
CA GLY A 345 17.30 7.54 3.98
C GLY A 345 17.46 8.64 2.92
N GLY A 346 16.57 8.70 1.92
CA GLY A 346 16.53 9.80 0.94
C GLY A 346 17.44 9.63 -0.27
N ILE A 347 18.05 8.48 -0.51
CA ILE A 347 18.82 8.28 -1.74
C ILE A 347 17.86 7.88 -2.86
N LEU A 348 17.70 8.76 -3.84
CA LEU A 348 16.92 8.54 -5.05
C LEU A 348 17.84 8.09 -6.18
N SER A 349 17.49 6.97 -6.82
CA SER A 349 18.20 6.42 -7.98
C SER A 349 17.23 6.32 -9.16
N CYS A 350 17.71 6.64 -10.36
CA CYS A 350 17.07 6.37 -11.63
C CYS A 350 17.95 5.44 -12.45
N MET A 351 17.36 4.37 -12.99
CA MET A 351 18.07 3.37 -13.76
C MET A 351 17.24 2.88 -14.93
N ASP A 352 17.88 2.38 -15.96
CA ASP A 352 17.22 1.67 -17.04
C ASP A 352 16.60 0.37 -16.49
N ALA A 353 15.31 0.18 -16.69
CA ALA A 353 14.57 -0.95 -16.16
C ALA A 353 14.96 -2.29 -16.83
N LEU A 354 15.41 -2.27 -18.07
CA LEU A 354 15.73 -3.48 -18.82
C LEU A 354 17.15 -4.01 -18.49
N SER A 355 18.11 -3.10 -18.32
CA SER A 355 19.52 -3.44 -18.10
C SER A 355 19.99 -3.27 -16.65
N GLY A 356 19.31 -2.44 -15.85
CA GLY A 356 19.76 -2.04 -14.52
C GLY A 356 20.86 -0.99 -14.55
N GLU A 357 21.19 -0.42 -15.73
CA GLU A 357 22.18 0.64 -15.85
C GLU A 357 21.74 1.89 -15.08
N LEU A 358 22.61 2.37 -14.18
CA LEU A 358 22.33 3.53 -13.35
C LEU A 358 22.51 4.81 -14.19
N HIS A 359 21.45 5.57 -14.41
CA HIS A 359 21.52 6.89 -15.04
C HIS A 359 22.07 7.92 -14.06
N TRP A 360 21.50 7.97 -12.85
CA TRP A 360 21.96 8.87 -11.78
C TRP A 360 21.49 8.39 -10.39
N ARG A 361 22.18 8.89 -9.37
CA ARG A 361 21.85 8.67 -7.95
C ARG A 361 22.16 9.91 -7.17
N GLU A 362 21.14 10.46 -6.51
CA GLU A 362 21.22 11.72 -5.78
C GLU A 362 20.56 11.58 -4.39
N ARG A 363 20.95 12.44 -3.47
CA ARG A 363 20.36 12.51 -2.15
C ARG A 363 19.31 13.61 -2.11
N LEU A 364 18.09 13.22 -1.73
CA LEU A 364 17.06 14.12 -1.25
C LEU A 364 17.13 14.17 0.29
N ASP A 365 16.85 15.35 0.86
CA ASP A 365 16.73 15.46 2.31
C ASP A 365 15.49 14.73 2.82
N GLY A 366 15.59 14.14 4.03
CA GLY A 366 14.50 13.51 4.73
C GLY A 366 14.52 11.98 4.74
N GLU A 367 13.58 11.41 5.47
CA GLU A 367 13.32 9.97 5.55
C GLU A 367 12.03 9.64 4.82
N PHE A 368 12.00 8.55 4.09
CA PHE A 368 10.89 8.18 3.21
C PHE A 368 10.21 6.88 3.66
N SER A 369 8.87 6.87 3.65
CA SER A 369 8.03 5.69 3.84
C SER A 369 6.93 5.61 2.78
N ALA A 370 6.35 6.75 2.40
CA ALA A 370 5.40 6.84 1.30
C ALA A 370 6.05 6.43 -0.02
N SER A 371 5.32 5.70 -0.84
CA SER A 371 5.77 5.34 -2.19
C SER A 371 5.58 6.53 -3.14
N PRO A 372 6.48 6.74 -4.11
CA PRO A 372 6.33 7.81 -5.08
C PRO A 372 5.08 7.64 -5.95
N ILE A 373 4.50 8.78 -6.38
CA ILE A 373 3.34 8.83 -7.29
C ILE A 373 3.73 9.62 -8.54
N TYR A 374 3.48 9.03 -9.69
CA TYR A 374 3.63 9.69 -10.99
C TYR A 374 2.29 10.29 -11.45
N ALA A 375 2.27 11.59 -11.71
CA ALA A 375 1.08 12.30 -12.15
C ALA A 375 1.46 13.40 -13.14
N ASN A 376 0.79 13.45 -14.28
CA ASN A 376 0.94 14.48 -15.32
C ASN A 376 2.40 14.81 -15.68
N GLY A 377 3.24 13.79 -15.92
CA GLY A 377 4.64 13.96 -16.30
C GLY A 377 5.60 14.31 -15.16
N LEU A 378 5.14 14.26 -13.91
CA LEU A 378 5.94 14.57 -12.72
C LEU A 378 5.89 13.42 -11.71
N LEU A 379 6.98 13.23 -10.97
CA LEU A 379 7.08 12.27 -9.89
C LEU A 379 7.09 13.01 -8.55
N TYR A 380 6.20 12.61 -7.65
CA TYR A 380 5.98 13.20 -6.32
C TYR A 380 6.54 12.25 -5.26
N LEU A 381 7.47 12.74 -4.46
CA LEU A 381 8.17 11.98 -3.42
C LEU A 381 7.96 12.67 -2.07
N SER A 382 7.16 12.04 -1.20
CA SER A 382 6.83 12.59 0.12
C SER A 382 7.68 11.96 1.21
N ASP A 383 8.32 12.78 2.02
CA ASP A 383 9.09 12.35 3.18
C ASP A 383 8.24 12.26 4.46
N ARG A 384 8.82 11.71 5.53
CA ARG A 384 8.13 11.53 6.82
C ARG A 384 7.85 12.84 7.55
N ALA A 385 8.52 13.94 7.19
CA ALA A 385 8.30 15.23 7.79
C ALA A 385 7.21 16.06 7.09
N GLY A 386 6.49 15.47 6.10
CA GLY A 386 5.42 16.14 5.37
C GLY A 386 5.91 17.01 4.21
N ARG A 387 7.18 16.90 3.84
CA ARG A 387 7.74 17.56 2.67
C ARG A 387 7.54 16.68 1.44
N THR A 388 7.17 17.29 0.31
CA THR A 388 7.03 16.59 -0.98
C THR A 388 7.92 17.24 -2.02
N THR A 389 8.93 16.50 -2.49
CA THR A 389 9.78 16.89 -3.61
C THR A 389 9.11 16.46 -4.91
N VAL A 390 8.96 17.37 -5.85
CA VAL A 390 8.39 17.12 -7.18
C VAL A 390 9.52 17.17 -8.19
N ILE A 391 9.71 16.11 -8.96
CA ILE A 391 10.74 16.05 -9.99
C ILE A 391 10.14 15.79 -11.37
N ARG A 392 10.84 16.22 -12.40
CA ARG A 392 10.59 15.79 -13.77
C ARG A 392 11.38 14.50 -14.03
N PRO A 393 10.72 13.40 -14.39
CA PRO A 393 11.40 12.16 -14.79
C PRO A 393 12.34 12.38 -15.99
N GLY A 394 13.46 11.67 -15.99
CA GLY A 394 14.46 11.72 -17.07
C GLY A 394 15.82 11.19 -16.62
N LYS A 395 16.79 11.19 -17.55
CA LYS A 395 18.17 10.70 -17.35
C LYS A 395 19.08 11.66 -16.57
N SER A 396 18.51 12.70 -15.95
CA SER A 396 19.16 13.61 -15.00
C SER A 396 18.12 14.09 -14.00
N LEU A 397 18.53 14.36 -12.75
CA LEU A 397 17.62 14.89 -11.72
C LEU A 397 17.23 16.34 -12.05
N GLN A 398 15.93 16.59 -12.15
CA GLN A 398 15.36 17.90 -12.31
C GLN A 398 14.28 18.14 -11.24
N ILE A 399 14.62 18.86 -10.19
CA ILE A 399 13.68 19.27 -9.14
C ILE A 399 12.83 20.43 -9.68
N VAL A 400 11.51 20.26 -9.64
CA VAL A 400 10.52 21.26 -10.08
C VAL A 400 10.10 22.12 -8.91
N SER A 401 9.86 21.50 -7.75
CA SER A 401 9.48 22.19 -6.52
C SER A 401 9.73 21.32 -5.29
N THR A 402 9.80 21.97 -4.14
CA THR A 402 9.75 21.33 -2.82
C THR A 402 8.61 21.98 -2.04
N ASN A 403 7.69 21.17 -1.56
CA ASN A 403 6.45 21.58 -0.92
C ASN A 403 6.46 21.13 0.53
N GLU A 404 5.99 21.97 1.46
CA GLU A 404 5.95 21.66 2.88
C GLU A 404 4.54 21.89 3.43
N LEU A 405 4.07 20.97 4.24
CA LEU A 405 2.88 21.11 5.06
C LEU A 405 3.26 21.58 6.46
N ASP A 406 2.51 21.19 7.48
CA ASP A 406 2.68 21.64 8.86
C ASP A 406 3.74 20.85 9.68
N GLY A 407 4.57 20.03 9.01
CA GLY A 407 5.63 19.24 9.66
C GLY A 407 5.15 17.97 10.37
N SER A 408 3.86 17.64 10.28
CA SER A 408 3.34 16.39 10.87
C SER A 408 3.76 15.16 10.08
N SER A 409 3.98 14.06 10.79
CA SER A 409 4.52 12.82 10.21
C SER A 409 3.62 12.25 9.11
N HIS A 410 4.22 11.98 7.95
CA HIS A 410 3.57 11.49 6.74
C HIS A 410 4.09 10.09 6.38
N MET A 411 3.23 9.08 6.48
CA MET A 411 3.55 7.69 6.20
C MET A 411 2.76 7.15 5.00
N ALA A 412 1.54 7.65 4.79
CA ALA A 412 0.64 7.20 3.73
C ALA A 412 1.10 7.70 2.35
N THR A 413 0.90 6.89 1.32
CA THR A 413 1.10 7.32 -0.06
C THR A 413 0.02 8.32 -0.47
N LEU A 414 0.38 9.37 -1.21
CA LEU A 414 -0.57 10.31 -1.83
C LEU A 414 -1.63 9.58 -2.66
N ALA A 415 -2.85 10.08 -2.66
CA ALA A 415 -3.91 9.57 -3.52
C ALA A 415 -4.51 10.67 -4.37
N PRO A 416 -4.62 10.49 -5.70
CA PRO A 416 -5.34 11.41 -6.57
C PRO A 416 -6.84 11.43 -6.32
N LEU A 417 -7.46 12.62 -6.47
CA LEU A 417 -8.90 12.83 -6.55
C LEU A 417 -9.20 13.92 -7.57
N GLY A 418 -9.64 13.54 -8.78
CA GLY A 418 -9.72 14.47 -9.91
C GLY A 418 -8.37 15.12 -10.17
N ASP A 419 -8.30 16.46 -10.17
CA ASP A 419 -7.08 17.26 -10.36
C ASP A 419 -6.36 17.62 -9.04
N SER A 420 -6.69 16.94 -7.95
CA SER A 420 -6.17 17.21 -6.62
C SER A 420 -5.46 15.98 -6.03
N PHE A 421 -4.68 16.20 -4.97
CA PHE A 421 -4.13 15.14 -4.14
C PHE A 421 -4.76 15.13 -2.76
N LEU A 422 -5.03 13.92 -2.27
CA LEU A 422 -5.33 13.66 -0.87
C LEU A 422 -4.04 13.28 -0.15
N VAL A 423 -3.75 13.96 0.94
CA VAL A 423 -2.55 13.76 1.77
C VAL A 423 -2.98 13.46 3.19
N ARG A 424 -2.57 12.31 3.71
CA ARG A 424 -2.82 11.91 5.09
C ARG A 424 -1.53 11.98 5.89
N THR A 425 -1.54 12.80 6.93
CA THR A 425 -0.49 12.83 7.96
C THR A 425 -1.02 12.25 9.28
N ASN A 426 -0.19 12.19 10.31
CA ASN A 426 -0.65 11.76 11.64
C ASN A 426 -1.61 12.75 12.28
N GLU A 427 -1.51 14.04 11.94
CA GLU A 427 -2.28 15.12 12.58
C GLU A 427 -3.47 15.60 11.74
N ALA A 428 -3.38 15.46 10.41
CA ALA A 428 -4.37 16.05 9.51
C ALA A 428 -4.54 15.26 8.21
N PHE A 429 -5.66 15.55 7.55
CA PHE A 429 -5.99 15.09 6.22
C PHE A 429 -6.21 16.32 5.34
N TYR A 430 -5.58 16.33 4.18
CA TYR A 430 -5.59 17.48 3.28
C TYR A 430 -6.13 17.10 1.92
N ARG A 431 -6.82 18.04 1.29
CA ARG A 431 -6.99 18.07 -0.17
C ARG A 431 -6.17 19.24 -0.71
N ILE A 432 -5.22 18.88 -1.59
CA ILE A 432 -4.33 19.85 -2.24
C ILE A 432 -4.80 20.01 -3.67
N LYS A 433 -5.17 21.22 -4.06
CA LYS A 433 -5.71 21.58 -5.36
C LYS A 433 -5.20 22.96 -5.78
N LYS A 434 -5.04 23.20 -7.09
CA LYS A 434 -4.73 24.54 -7.62
C LYS A 434 -5.84 25.54 -7.37
#